data_a17ff0752d97f65dbc9ea4366e091128
#
_entry.id   a17ff0752d97f65dbc9ea4366e091128
#
_cell.length_a   1.000
_cell.length_b   1.000
_cell.length_c   1.000
_cell.angle_alpha   90.00
_cell.angle_beta   90.00
_cell.angle_gamma   90.00
#
_symmetry.space_group_name_H-M   'P 1'
#
loop_
_entity.id
_entity.type
_entity.pdbx_description
1 polymer ?
#
loop_
_entity_poly.entity_id
_entity_poly.type
_entity_poly.pdbx_seq_one_letter_code
_entity_poly.pdbx_strand_id
1 'polypeptide(L)'
;IDRTYQGRKYWYQYYPDSRILHFHYASCGSEKGNPFILFNCRMFLFTWTNQVSKFVLDLRGNRGGSSVVLAPFILRMMIDWRLNRTGKLFVLIDRGTFSSAVLNAISMRKRTNAIFVGEPTGGSPRHYGEVDRFQLPNSGISVSCSTTYWKTTSDTSEAFMPDILAVRSFQDYYEMRDLAFEVVMAYGSEGEE
;
A
#
# COMPACT_ATOMS: atom_id res chain seq x y z
N ILE A 1 8.90 -10.74 7.95
CA ILE A 1 9.41 -9.44 7.46
C ILE A 1 10.93 -9.52 7.54
N ASP A 2 11.58 -9.35 6.40
CA ASP A 2 13.03 -9.33 6.33
C ASP A 2 13.56 -8.15 7.18
N ARG A 3 14.36 -8.46 8.21
CA ARG A 3 14.91 -7.47 9.14
C ARG A 3 15.85 -6.46 8.48
N THR A 4 16.30 -6.74 7.25
CA THR A 4 17.21 -5.89 6.46
C THR A 4 16.61 -4.51 6.15
N TYR A 5 15.28 -4.38 6.18
CA TYR A 5 14.54 -3.17 5.80
C TYR A 5 13.91 -2.43 6.98
N GLN A 6 14.24 -2.80 8.21
CA GLN A 6 13.71 -2.13 9.41
C GLN A 6 14.05 -0.63 9.40
N GLY A 7 13.01 0.20 9.58
CA GLY A 7 13.15 1.66 9.59
C GLY A 7 13.08 2.36 8.22
N ARG A 8 13.04 1.63 7.11
CA ARG A 8 12.81 2.24 5.78
C ARG A 8 11.34 2.54 5.57
N LYS A 9 11.06 3.64 4.86
CA LYS A 9 9.70 4.02 4.47
C LYS A 9 9.24 3.26 3.24
N TYR A 10 10.16 2.85 2.38
CA TYR A 10 9.88 2.12 1.15
C TYR A 10 11.10 1.35 0.65
N TRP A 11 10.82 0.18 0.05
CA TRP A 11 11.78 -0.67 -0.65
C TRP A 11 11.04 -1.58 -1.61
N TYR A 12 11.75 -2.28 -2.50
CA TYR A 12 11.16 -3.35 -3.28
C TYR A 12 12.04 -4.59 -3.26
N GLN A 13 11.39 -5.74 -3.48
CA GLN A 13 12.01 -7.03 -3.64
C GLN A 13 11.50 -7.65 -4.95
N TYR A 14 12.39 -8.28 -5.72
CA TYR A 14 12.04 -8.99 -6.92
C TYR A 14 12.19 -10.49 -6.69
N TYR A 15 11.18 -11.24 -7.10
CA TYR A 15 11.14 -12.70 -7.06
C TYR A 15 11.30 -13.21 -8.49
N PRO A 16 12.51 -13.67 -8.91
CA PRO A 16 12.79 -13.99 -10.30
C PRO A 16 11.99 -15.20 -10.82
N ASP A 17 11.77 -16.21 -9.99
CA ASP A 17 11.04 -17.43 -10.38
C ASP A 17 9.58 -17.15 -10.74
N SER A 18 8.90 -16.29 -9.96
CA SER A 18 7.52 -15.87 -10.20
C SER A 18 7.42 -14.57 -11.01
N ARG A 19 8.55 -13.89 -11.27
CA ARG A 19 8.63 -12.59 -11.94
C ARG A 19 7.77 -11.52 -11.26
N ILE A 20 7.65 -11.58 -9.94
CA ILE A 20 6.88 -10.64 -9.13
C ILE A 20 7.81 -9.56 -8.58
N LEU A 21 7.47 -8.29 -8.78
CA LEU A 21 8.07 -7.19 -8.06
C LEU A 21 7.14 -6.76 -6.94
N HIS A 22 7.62 -6.92 -5.70
CA HIS A 22 6.91 -6.57 -4.47
C HIS A 22 7.46 -5.24 -3.93
N PHE A 23 6.69 -4.19 -4.07
CA PHE A 23 7.01 -2.85 -3.58
C PHE A 23 6.34 -2.61 -2.24
N HIS A 24 7.13 -2.56 -1.18
CA HIS A 24 6.69 -2.23 0.17
C HIS A 24 6.69 -0.71 0.36
N TYR A 25 5.54 -0.15 0.67
CA TYR A 25 5.37 1.27 0.99
C TYR A 25 4.87 1.40 2.43
N ALA A 26 5.81 1.33 3.40
CA ALA A 26 5.54 1.22 4.83
C ALA A 26 5.13 2.55 5.50
N SER A 27 5.40 3.69 4.85
CA SER A 27 5.00 5.01 5.34
C SER A 27 4.87 6.01 4.20
N CYS A 28 3.85 6.86 4.26
CA CYS A 28 3.61 7.93 3.29
C CYS A 28 4.55 9.12 3.54
N GLY A 29 5.84 8.92 3.25
CA GLY A 29 6.86 9.96 3.43
C GLY A 29 8.06 9.73 2.53
N SER A 30 8.85 10.77 2.29
CA SER A 30 10.12 10.66 1.56
C SER A 30 11.29 10.49 2.52
N GLU A 31 12.36 9.81 2.11
CA GLU A 31 13.60 9.64 2.86
C GLU A 31 14.63 10.67 2.40
N LYS A 32 15.35 11.28 3.36
CA LYS A 32 16.34 12.32 3.05
C LYS A 32 17.49 11.81 2.16
N GLY A 33 17.99 10.61 2.44
CA GLY A 33 19.09 9.98 1.68
C GLY A 33 18.65 9.20 0.44
N ASN A 34 17.34 8.97 0.27
CA ASN A 34 16.76 8.22 -0.85
C ASN A 34 15.40 8.82 -1.22
N PRO A 35 15.35 10.02 -1.84
CA PRO A 35 14.09 10.69 -2.18
C PRO A 35 13.15 9.80 -2.98
N PHE A 36 11.85 9.80 -2.63
CA PHE A 36 10.86 8.90 -3.24
C PHE A 36 10.82 9.01 -4.76
N ILE A 37 10.94 10.21 -5.31
CA ILE A 37 10.91 10.40 -6.77
C ILE A 37 12.06 9.65 -7.47
N LEU A 38 13.28 9.68 -6.92
CA LEU A 38 14.43 8.97 -7.48
C LEU A 38 14.31 7.45 -7.28
N PHE A 39 13.82 7.03 -6.12
CA PHE A 39 13.51 5.62 -5.87
C PHE A 39 12.47 5.11 -6.87
N ASN A 40 11.38 5.85 -7.08
CA ASN A 40 10.34 5.51 -8.03
C ASN A 40 10.87 5.37 -9.46
N CYS A 41 11.70 6.31 -9.92
CA CYS A 41 12.34 6.22 -11.24
C CYS A 41 13.20 4.96 -11.39
N ARG A 42 14.05 4.64 -10.39
CA ARG A 42 14.89 3.44 -10.40
C ARG A 42 14.07 2.16 -10.40
N MET A 43 13.01 2.11 -9.61
CA MET A 43 12.10 0.96 -9.54
C MET A 43 11.41 0.71 -10.88
N PHE A 44 10.88 1.75 -11.54
CA PHE A 44 10.28 1.59 -12.87
C PHE A 44 11.30 1.27 -13.94
N LEU A 45 12.51 1.81 -13.89
CA LEU A 45 13.61 1.38 -14.77
C LEU A 45 13.87 -0.12 -14.60
N PHE A 46 13.93 -0.60 -13.37
CA PHE A 46 14.06 -2.03 -13.07
C PHE A 46 12.93 -2.86 -13.72
N THR A 47 11.68 -2.40 -13.69
CA THR A 47 10.57 -3.12 -14.34
C THR A 47 10.70 -3.20 -15.87
N TRP A 48 11.43 -2.29 -16.48
CA TRP A 48 11.71 -2.29 -17.92
C TRP A 48 12.86 -3.22 -18.31
N THR A 49 13.88 -3.29 -17.46
CA THR A 49 15.08 -4.11 -17.72
C THR A 49 14.94 -5.56 -17.26
N ASN A 50 13.90 -5.86 -16.47
CA ASN A 50 13.61 -7.19 -15.95
C ASN A 50 12.19 -7.64 -16.36
N GLN A 51 12.01 -8.92 -16.51
CA GLN A 51 10.74 -9.50 -16.97
C GLN A 51 9.71 -9.53 -15.82
N VAL A 52 9.29 -8.38 -15.33
CA VAL A 52 8.24 -8.30 -14.31
C VAL A 52 6.89 -8.63 -14.92
N SER A 53 6.27 -9.72 -14.44
CA SER A 53 4.95 -10.20 -14.88
C SER A 53 3.82 -9.69 -13.99
N LYS A 54 4.08 -9.56 -12.67
CA LYS A 54 3.14 -9.03 -11.68
C LYS A 54 3.83 -7.95 -10.84
N PHE A 55 3.09 -6.91 -10.53
CA PHE A 55 3.53 -5.84 -9.65
C PHE A 55 2.62 -5.78 -8.42
N VAL A 56 3.21 -5.79 -7.23
CA VAL A 56 2.52 -5.73 -5.95
C VAL A 56 2.89 -4.45 -5.23
N LEU A 57 1.93 -3.58 -4.97
CA LEU A 57 2.08 -2.46 -4.05
C LEU A 57 1.59 -2.91 -2.66
N ASP A 58 2.47 -2.94 -1.67
CA ASP A 58 2.12 -3.34 -0.31
C ASP A 58 1.94 -2.11 0.58
N LEU A 59 0.71 -1.87 0.98
CA LEU A 59 0.30 -0.78 1.90
C LEU A 59 0.03 -1.31 3.32
N ARG A 60 0.25 -2.59 3.58
CA ARG A 60 -0.01 -3.18 4.90
C ARG A 60 0.87 -2.54 5.97
N GLY A 61 0.28 -2.27 7.13
CA GLY A 61 0.97 -1.61 8.24
C GLY A 61 1.29 -0.14 8.01
N ASN A 62 0.97 0.45 6.86
CA ASN A 62 1.22 1.85 6.55
C ASN A 62 0.22 2.76 7.28
N ARG A 63 0.67 3.44 8.31
CA ARG A 63 -0.16 4.33 9.14
C ARG A 63 -0.41 5.72 8.55
N GLY A 64 0.06 5.98 7.32
CA GLY A 64 -0.16 7.24 6.64
C GLY A 64 1.06 8.17 6.63
N GLY A 65 0.79 9.45 6.59
CA GLY A 65 1.75 10.54 6.42
C GLY A 65 1.25 11.53 5.37
N SER A 66 2.01 11.79 4.29
CA SER A 66 1.60 12.66 3.19
C SER A 66 1.19 11.85 1.95
N SER A 67 -0.09 11.92 1.58
CA SER A 67 -0.64 11.17 0.43
C SER A 67 -0.02 11.57 -0.91
N VAL A 68 0.50 12.79 -1.05
CA VAL A 68 1.09 13.28 -2.30
C VAL A 68 2.42 12.61 -2.65
N VAL A 69 3.10 12.00 -1.67
CA VAL A 69 4.40 11.34 -1.91
C VAL A 69 4.28 10.19 -2.90
N LEU A 70 3.17 9.41 -2.86
CA LEU A 70 2.94 8.30 -3.78
C LEU A 70 2.43 8.74 -5.15
N ALA A 71 2.05 10.02 -5.34
CA ALA A 71 1.46 10.50 -6.59
C ALA A 71 2.30 10.20 -7.86
N PRO A 72 3.64 10.36 -7.87
CA PRO A 72 4.47 10.00 -9.03
C PRO A 72 4.37 8.51 -9.41
N PHE A 73 4.25 7.62 -8.42
CA PHE A 73 4.04 6.20 -8.64
C PHE A 73 2.67 5.94 -9.29
N ILE A 74 1.61 6.52 -8.73
CA ILE A 74 0.24 6.34 -9.24
C ILE A 74 0.14 6.82 -10.69
N LEU A 75 0.66 8.02 -10.98
CA LEU A 75 0.64 8.59 -12.33
C LEU A 75 1.43 7.72 -13.33
N ARG A 76 2.58 7.22 -12.92
CA ARG A 76 3.38 6.33 -13.77
C ARG A 76 2.68 5.00 -14.02
N MET A 77 2.08 4.43 -12.97
CA MET A 77 1.35 3.16 -13.07
C MET A 77 0.10 3.29 -13.96
N MET A 78 -0.63 4.42 -13.90
CA MET A 78 -1.79 4.66 -14.77
C MET A 78 -1.49 4.49 -16.25
N ILE A 79 -0.30 4.93 -16.69
CA ILE A 79 0.10 4.90 -18.11
C ILE A 79 0.94 3.68 -18.47
N ASP A 80 1.30 2.83 -17.52
CA ASP A 80 2.06 1.61 -17.81
C ASP A 80 1.12 0.49 -18.30
N TRP A 81 0.91 0.45 -19.63
CA TRP A 81 0.02 -0.51 -20.26
C TRP A 81 0.41 -1.99 -20.05
N ARG A 82 1.65 -2.28 -19.61
CA ARG A 82 2.14 -3.63 -19.34
C ARG A 82 1.69 -4.12 -17.98
N LEU A 83 1.80 -3.25 -16.96
CA LEU A 83 1.56 -3.58 -15.56
C LEU A 83 0.16 -3.17 -15.08
N ASN A 84 -0.41 -2.09 -15.63
CA ASN A 84 -1.76 -1.63 -15.28
C ASN A 84 -2.85 -2.49 -15.95
N ARG A 85 -2.88 -3.76 -15.59
CA ARG A 85 -3.84 -4.75 -16.10
C ARG A 85 -4.38 -5.60 -14.96
N THR A 86 -5.64 -6.01 -15.07
CA THR A 86 -6.24 -7.01 -14.19
C THR A 86 -5.39 -8.28 -14.18
N GLY A 87 -5.09 -8.80 -13.00
CA GLY A 87 -4.23 -9.95 -12.79
C GLY A 87 -2.72 -9.68 -12.89
N LYS A 88 -2.30 -8.42 -13.17
CA LYS A 88 -0.89 -8.03 -13.19
C LYS A 88 -0.52 -6.98 -12.14
N LEU A 89 -1.47 -6.17 -11.72
CA LEU A 89 -1.29 -5.17 -10.68
C LEU A 89 -2.13 -5.53 -9.46
N PHE A 90 -1.46 -5.61 -8.31
CA PHE A 90 -2.09 -5.92 -7.02
C PHE A 90 -1.74 -4.87 -5.98
N VAL A 91 -2.67 -4.64 -5.05
CA VAL A 91 -2.44 -3.79 -3.88
C VAL A 91 -2.79 -4.59 -2.63
N LEU A 92 -1.83 -4.75 -1.74
CA LEU A 92 -2.05 -5.41 -0.46
C LEU A 92 -2.45 -4.38 0.59
N ILE A 93 -3.51 -4.68 1.33
CA ILE A 93 -4.03 -3.84 2.41
C ILE A 93 -4.33 -4.67 3.65
N ASP A 94 -4.31 -4.04 4.81
CA ASP A 94 -4.67 -4.65 6.09
C ASP A 94 -5.24 -3.63 7.08
N ARG A 95 -5.54 -4.07 8.29
CA ARG A 95 -6.01 -3.20 9.39
C ARG A 95 -5.00 -2.14 9.80
N GLY A 96 -3.72 -2.28 9.46
CA GLY A 96 -2.68 -1.28 9.66
C GLY A 96 -2.65 -0.19 8.58
N THR A 97 -3.34 -0.40 7.45
CA THR A 97 -3.49 0.61 6.38
C THR A 97 -4.41 1.72 6.87
N PHE A 98 -3.85 2.93 7.09
CA PHE A 98 -4.58 4.01 7.76
C PHE A 98 -4.28 5.39 7.14
N SER A 99 -5.20 6.36 7.32
CA SER A 99 -5.04 7.77 6.95
C SER A 99 -4.62 7.93 5.47
N SER A 100 -3.52 8.62 5.18
CA SER A 100 -3.03 8.85 3.81
C SER A 100 -2.78 7.58 3.00
N ALA A 101 -2.53 6.43 3.65
CA ALA A 101 -2.41 5.17 2.95
C ALA A 101 -3.77 4.70 2.39
N VAL A 102 -4.88 4.96 3.11
CA VAL A 102 -6.25 4.72 2.60
C VAL A 102 -6.55 5.65 1.41
N LEU A 103 -6.15 6.93 1.48
CA LEU A 103 -6.29 7.87 0.36
C LEU A 103 -5.51 7.39 -0.88
N ASN A 104 -4.33 6.83 -0.68
CA ASN A 104 -3.53 6.24 -1.76
C ASN A 104 -4.19 4.97 -2.32
N ALA A 105 -4.76 4.11 -1.48
CA ALA A 105 -5.53 2.94 -1.92
C ALA A 105 -6.75 3.37 -2.77
N ILE A 106 -7.52 4.37 -2.32
CA ILE A 106 -8.64 4.94 -3.08
C ILE A 106 -8.17 5.50 -4.43
N SER A 107 -7.03 6.21 -4.44
CA SER A 107 -6.46 6.76 -5.68
C SER A 107 -6.04 5.66 -6.65
N MET A 108 -5.44 4.57 -6.16
CA MET A 108 -5.09 3.40 -6.96
C MET A 108 -6.35 2.74 -7.54
N ARG A 109 -7.40 2.51 -6.73
CA ARG A 109 -8.67 1.92 -7.20
C ARG A 109 -9.35 2.76 -8.28
N LYS A 110 -9.33 4.08 -8.15
CA LYS A 110 -9.96 4.99 -9.11
C LYS A 110 -9.20 5.13 -10.43
N ARG A 111 -7.90 4.88 -10.43
CA ARG A 111 -7.01 5.26 -11.53
C ARG A 111 -6.31 4.09 -12.21
N THR A 112 -6.43 2.89 -11.67
CA THR A 112 -5.74 1.68 -12.17
C THR A 112 -6.67 0.47 -12.18
N ASN A 113 -6.20 -0.61 -12.82
CA ASN A 113 -6.88 -1.91 -12.86
C ASN A 113 -6.36 -2.85 -11.74
N ALA A 114 -5.91 -2.27 -10.63
CA ALA A 114 -5.37 -3.04 -9.52
C ALA A 114 -6.43 -3.90 -8.83
N ILE A 115 -6.05 -5.13 -8.49
CA ILE A 115 -6.80 -6.02 -7.62
C ILE A 115 -6.30 -5.81 -6.18
N PHE A 116 -7.23 -5.55 -5.26
CA PHE A 116 -6.90 -5.36 -3.85
C PHE A 116 -7.06 -6.69 -3.11
N VAL A 117 -6.02 -7.07 -2.36
CA VAL A 117 -5.97 -8.34 -1.63
C VAL A 117 -5.60 -8.08 -0.17
N GLY A 118 -6.21 -8.80 0.75
CA GLY A 118 -5.87 -8.75 2.17
C GLY A 118 -7.05 -8.54 3.09
N GLU A 119 -6.91 -7.69 4.09
CA GLU A 119 -7.96 -7.37 5.06
C GLU A 119 -8.53 -5.96 4.84
N PRO A 120 -9.75 -5.67 5.32
CA PRO A 120 -10.27 -4.30 5.35
C PRO A 120 -9.29 -3.37 6.06
N THR A 121 -9.21 -2.13 5.56
CA THR A 121 -8.32 -1.12 6.17
C THR A 121 -8.77 -0.72 7.57
N GLY A 122 -7.84 -0.27 8.41
CA GLY A 122 -8.17 0.28 9.73
C GLY A 122 -8.71 1.70 9.70
N GLY A 123 -8.63 2.37 8.55
CA GLY A 123 -9.18 3.71 8.33
C GLY A 123 -10.35 3.70 7.37
N SER A 124 -11.36 4.56 7.64
CA SER A 124 -12.49 4.78 6.74
C SER A 124 -12.05 5.56 5.48
N PRO A 125 -12.69 5.30 4.32
CA PRO A 125 -12.55 6.12 3.12
C PRO A 125 -12.87 7.61 3.34
N ARG A 126 -13.70 7.91 4.32
CA ARG A 126 -13.97 9.26 4.81
C ARG A 126 -13.51 9.35 6.26
N HIS A 127 -12.59 10.25 6.55
CA HIS A 127 -12.06 10.38 7.90
C HIS A 127 -11.62 11.81 8.21
N TYR A 128 -11.47 12.09 9.48
CA TYR A 128 -10.83 13.30 9.94
C TYR A 128 -9.30 13.14 9.88
N GLY A 129 -8.62 14.15 9.35
CA GLY A 129 -7.16 14.27 9.29
C GLY A 129 -6.71 15.67 9.71
N GLU A 130 -5.49 16.05 9.34
CA GLU A 130 -4.84 17.30 9.76
C GLU A 130 -4.89 17.44 11.29
N VAL A 131 -3.84 16.96 11.94
CA VAL A 131 -3.82 16.82 13.40
C VAL A 131 -3.16 18.04 14.04
N ASP A 132 -3.95 18.83 14.78
CA ASP A 132 -3.45 19.82 15.69
C ASP A 132 -3.09 19.19 17.03
N ARG A 133 -2.02 19.71 17.63
CA ARG A 133 -1.53 19.25 18.93
C ARG A 133 -1.39 20.42 19.87
N PHE A 134 -1.89 20.23 21.08
CA PHE A 134 -1.71 21.21 22.17
C PHE A 134 -1.46 20.47 23.48
N GLN A 135 -0.90 21.20 24.45
CA GLN A 135 -0.69 20.66 25.79
C GLN A 135 -1.70 21.29 26.75
N LEU A 136 -2.25 20.47 27.62
CA LEU A 136 -3.08 20.96 28.71
C LEU A 136 -2.22 21.76 29.71
N PRO A 137 -2.62 23.00 30.05
CA PRO A 137 -1.74 23.92 30.80
C PRO A 137 -1.39 23.43 32.21
N ASN A 138 -2.29 22.68 32.85
CA ASN A 138 -2.09 22.23 34.25
C ASN A 138 -1.37 20.89 34.36
N SER A 139 -1.61 19.94 33.43
CA SER A 139 -1.06 18.56 33.51
C SER A 139 0.08 18.30 32.54
N GLY A 140 0.29 19.19 31.53
CA GLY A 140 1.28 18.97 30.49
C GLY A 140 0.91 17.83 29.51
N ILE A 141 -0.27 17.23 29.64
CA ILE A 141 -0.72 16.15 28.75
C ILE A 141 -0.88 16.68 27.32
N SER A 142 -0.24 16.03 26.35
CA SER A 142 -0.42 16.33 24.92
C SER A 142 -1.74 15.76 24.43
N VAL A 143 -2.57 16.61 23.85
CA VAL A 143 -3.83 16.27 23.19
C VAL A 143 -3.66 16.43 21.69
N SER A 144 -4.17 15.48 20.92
CA SER A 144 -4.21 15.53 19.45
C SER A 144 -5.66 15.56 19.00
N CYS A 145 -6.00 16.50 18.12
CA CYS A 145 -7.35 16.67 17.57
C CYS A 145 -7.26 16.78 16.06
N SER A 146 -8.04 15.96 15.34
CA SER A 146 -8.14 16.08 13.88
C SER A 146 -9.12 17.19 13.51
N THR A 147 -8.72 18.08 12.61
CA THR A 147 -9.43 19.34 12.31
C THR A 147 -10.13 19.35 10.95
N THR A 148 -9.68 18.52 10.00
CA THR A 148 -10.19 18.52 8.62
C THR A 148 -10.88 17.22 8.30
N TYR A 149 -12.14 17.29 7.82
CA TYR A 149 -12.87 16.13 7.34
C TYR A 149 -12.59 15.88 5.85
N TRP A 150 -11.96 14.73 5.54
CA TRP A 150 -11.65 14.30 4.19
C TRP A 150 -12.80 13.51 3.57
N LYS A 151 -13.48 14.12 2.58
CA LYS A 151 -14.54 13.49 1.79
C LYS A 151 -14.04 13.21 0.37
N THR A 152 -13.15 12.24 0.23
CA THR A 152 -12.48 11.95 -1.05
C THR A 152 -13.28 11.00 -1.95
N THR A 153 -14.34 10.40 -1.43
CA THR A 153 -15.20 9.43 -2.13
C THR A 153 -16.63 9.54 -1.66
N SER A 154 -17.58 9.02 -2.46
CA SER A 154 -18.98 8.82 -2.06
C SER A 154 -19.15 7.64 -1.10
N ASP A 155 -18.17 6.74 -1.03
CA ASP A 155 -18.17 5.60 -0.13
C ASP A 155 -18.21 6.05 1.33
N THR A 156 -19.22 5.56 2.07
CA THR A 156 -19.48 5.85 3.49
C THR A 156 -19.13 4.67 4.39
N SER A 157 -18.53 3.62 3.85
CA SER A 157 -18.15 2.45 4.62
C SER A 157 -17.13 2.79 5.73
N GLU A 158 -17.13 1.99 6.78
CA GLU A 158 -16.20 2.15 7.90
C GLU A 158 -14.77 1.77 7.54
N ALA A 159 -14.58 0.98 6.48
CA ALA A 159 -13.29 0.53 5.98
C ALA A 159 -13.27 0.47 4.45
N PHE A 160 -12.10 0.64 3.87
CA PHE A 160 -11.89 0.33 2.45
C PHE A 160 -11.69 -1.18 2.30
N MET A 161 -12.55 -1.81 1.48
CA MET A 161 -12.61 -3.27 1.35
C MET A 161 -11.69 -3.78 0.24
N PRO A 162 -10.98 -4.92 0.45
CA PRO A 162 -10.27 -5.60 -0.63
C PRO A 162 -11.25 -6.28 -1.59
N ASP A 163 -10.78 -6.61 -2.80
CA ASP A 163 -11.52 -7.42 -3.78
C ASP A 163 -11.45 -8.91 -3.42
N ILE A 164 -10.30 -9.32 -2.87
CA ILE A 164 -10.05 -10.69 -2.40
C ILE A 164 -9.68 -10.63 -0.92
N LEU A 165 -10.55 -11.19 -0.09
CA LEU A 165 -10.32 -11.26 1.34
C LEU A 165 -9.29 -12.35 1.68
N ALA A 166 -8.21 -11.99 2.38
CA ALA A 166 -7.14 -12.88 2.83
C ALA A 166 -6.81 -12.58 4.29
N VAL A 167 -7.64 -13.12 5.18
CA VAL A 167 -7.51 -12.92 6.64
C VAL A 167 -6.62 -14.01 7.22
N ARG A 168 -5.54 -13.61 7.90
CA ARG A 168 -4.63 -14.56 8.56
C ARG A 168 -5.28 -15.16 9.81
N SER A 169 -5.27 -16.49 9.89
CA SER A 169 -5.57 -17.21 11.13
C SER A 169 -4.40 -17.15 12.11
N PHE A 170 -4.63 -17.59 13.34
CA PHE A 170 -3.54 -17.78 14.32
C PHE A 170 -2.47 -18.76 13.79
N GLN A 171 -2.89 -19.84 13.13
CA GLN A 171 -1.98 -20.83 12.55
C GLN A 171 -1.11 -20.20 11.44
N ASP A 172 -1.68 -19.42 10.54
CA ASP A 172 -0.92 -18.72 9.49
C ASP A 172 0.10 -17.74 10.08
N TYR A 173 -0.27 -17.07 11.18
CA TYR A 173 0.66 -16.18 11.89
C TYR A 173 1.83 -16.98 12.52
N TYR A 174 1.53 -18.11 13.17
CA TYR A 174 2.52 -18.98 13.78
C TYR A 174 3.49 -19.58 12.75
N GLU A 175 2.98 -19.97 11.58
CA GLU A 175 3.74 -20.52 10.46
C GLU A 175 4.41 -19.43 9.61
N MET A 176 4.27 -18.15 9.98
CA MET A 176 4.78 -16.99 9.24
C MET A 176 4.30 -16.92 7.78
N ARG A 177 3.15 -17.49 7.47
CA ARG A 177 2.57 -17.45 6.13
C ARG A 177 2.08 -16.05 5.77
N ASP A 178 2.24 -15.67 4.51
CA ASP A 178 1.70 -14.44 3.94
C ASP A 178 0.57 -14.76 2.95
N LEU A 179 -0.63 -15.03 3.49
CA LEU A 179 -1.79 -15.43 2.69
C LEU A 179 -2.11 -14.44 1.56
N ALA A 180 -2.01 -13.13 1.81
CA ALA A 180 -2.31 -12.15 0.79
C ALA A 180 -1.30 -12.21 -0.36
N PHE A 181 -0.02 -12.44 -0.07
CA PHE A 181 0.99 -12.60 -1.09
C PHE A 181 0.89 -13.97 -1.79
N GLU A 182 0.52 -15.04 -1.06
CA GLU A 182 0.25 -16.37 -1.63
C GLU A 182 -0.91 -16.32 -2.65
N VAL A 183 -1.98 -15.56 -2.35
CA VAL A 183 -3.08 -15.31 -3.30
C VAL A 183 -2.56 -14.64 -4.58
N VAL A 184 -1.69 -13.64 -4.45
CA VAL A 184 -1.09 -12.98 -5.62
C VAL A 184 -0.23 -13.95 -6.44
N MET A 185 0.54 -14.80 -5.77
CA MET A 185 1.37 -15.81 -6.47
C MET A 185 0.50 -16.79 -7.28
N ALA A 186 -0.57 -17.30 -6.66
CA ALA A 186 -1.48 -18.27 -7.27
C ALA A 186 -2.42 -17.66 -8.32
N TYR A 187 -2.64 -16.33 -8.32
CA TYR A 187 -3.60 -15.71 -9.21
C TYR A 187 -3.25 -15.92 -10.69
N GLY A 188 -4.16 -16.56 -11.44
CA GLY A 188 -3.99 -16.82 -12.89
C GLY A 188 -3.05 -17.97 -13.24
N SER A 189 -2.55 -18.74 -12.28
CA SER A 189 -1.75 -19.95 -12.56
C SER A 189 -2.60 -21.18 -12.89
N GLU A 190 -3.92 -21.12 -12.64
CA GLU A 190 -4.85 -22.23 -12.92
C GLU A 190 -5.41 -22.26 -14.34
N GLY A 191 -4.93 -21.42 -15.26
CA GLY A 191 -5.48 -21.26 -16.61
C GLY A 191 -4.48 -21.46 -17.78
N GLU A 192 -3.29 -21.98 -17.52
CA GLU A 192 -2.30 -22.32 -18.56
C GLU A 192 -2.09 -23.85 -18.63
N GLU A 193 -3.19 -24.63 -18.82
CA GLU A 193 -3.16 -26.00 -19.32
C GLU A 193 -3.82 -26.10 -20.70
#